data_fc81da019a9ee683e5689b3fafdf71f4
#
_entry.id   fc81da019a9ee683e5689b3fafdf71f4
#
_cell.length_a   1.000
_cell.length_b   1.000
_cell.length_c   1.000
_cell.angle_alpha   90.00
_cell.angle_beta   90.00
_cell.angle_gamma   90.00
#
_symmetry.space_group_name_H-M   'P 1'
#
loop_
_entity.id
_entity.type
_entity.pdbx_description
1 polymer ?
#
loop_
_entity_poly.entity_id
_entity_poly.type
_entity_poly.pdbx_seq_one_letter_code
_entity_poly.pdbx_strand_id
1 'polypeptide(L)'
;MKNFKKGFTLVEMLIVVVIIGILAAAILPRLQGAQAATRDTARVKYLSDISAGIESYSAVKGEYPAYSASGSLANILVNQREYLKDFPKDPVKTSKISVWGKSLDNGDFWYLLLKKAGSPSRAYALVSRAETYDKANATS
;
A
#
# COMPACT_ATOMS: atom_id res chain seq x y z
N MET A 1 27.45 -27.12 -52.12
CA MET A 1 26.02 -26.89 -52.02
C MET A 1 25.79 -25.61 -51.24
N LYS A 2 25.25 -24.55 -51.84
CA LYS A 2 24.95 -23.26 -51.16
C LYS A 2 23.60 -23.42 -50.46
N ASN A 3 23.62 -23.44 -49.13
CA ASN A 3 22.39 -23.37 -48.33
C ASN A 3 21.82 -21.93 -48.41
N PHE A 4 20.78 -21.73 -49.18
CA PHE A 4 20.01 -20.50 -49.19
C PHE A 4 19.27 -20.38 -47.85
N LYS A 5 19.75 -19.51 -46.97
CA LYS A 5 18.99 -19.13 -45.76
C LYS A 5 17.76 -18.37 -46.24
N LYS A 6 16.58 -18.96 -46.02
CA LYS A 6 15.29 -18.26 -46.28
C LYS A 6 15.21 -17.08 -45.30
N GLY A 7 15.20 -15.88 -45.80
CA GLY A 7 14.95 -14.66 -45.00
C GLY A 7 13.45 -14.48 -44.75
N PHE A 8 13.09 -13.81 -43.65
CA PHE A 8 11.71 -13.45 -43.36
C PHE A 8 11.17 -12.46 -44.38
N THR A 9 9.92 -12.62 -44.76
CA THR A 9 9.23 -11.67 -45.63
C THR A 9 8.67 -10.49 -44.81
N LEU A 10 8.55 -9.32 -45.43
CA LEU A 10 7.99 -8.13 -44.81
C LEU A 10 6.53 -8.38 -44.33
N VAL A 11 5.78 -9.19 -45.08
CA VAL A 11 4.40 -9.55 -44.73
C VAL A 11 4.33 -10.43 -43.48
N GLU A 12 5.25 -11.39 -43.33
CA GLU A 12 5.29 -12.23 -42.10
C GLU A 12 5.55 -11.38 -40.86
N MET A 13 6.46 -10.41 -40.94
CA MET A 13 6.72 -9.50 -39.82
C MET A 13 5.51 -8.58 -39.55
N LEU A 14 4.82 -8.11 -40.58
CA LEU A 14 3.63 -7.26 -40.42
C LEU A 14 2.49 -7.99 -39.72
N ILE A 15 2.21 -9.24 -40.10
CA ILE A 15 1.19 -10.06 -39.46
C ILE A 15 1.53 -10.29 -37.97
N VAL A 16 2.77 -10.59 -37.65
CA VAL A 16 3.21 -10.81 -36.27
C VAL A 16 2.99 -9.59 -35.39
N VAL A 17 3.37 -8.38 -35.87
CA VAL A 17 3.21 -7.16 -35.06
C VAL A 17 1.73 -6.80 -34.87
N VAL A 18 0.88 -7.05 -35.87
CA VAL A 18 -0.56 -6.85 -35.74
C VAL A 18 -1.16 -7.77 -34.69
N ILE A 19 -0.81 -9.06 -34.71
CA ILE A 19 -1.32 -10.02 -33.72
C ILE A 19 -0.86 -9.64 -32.31
N ILE A 20 0.43 -9.31 -32.13
CA ILE A 20 0.97 -8.87 -30.84
C ILE A 20 0.26 -7.59 -30.36
N GLY A 21 -0.01 -6.64 -31.26
CA GLY A 21 -0.74 -5.42 -30.93
C GLY A 21 -2.14 -5.67 -30.40
N ILE A 22 -2.89 -6.58 -31.05
CA ILE A 22 -4.25 -6.95 -30.62
C ILE A 22 -4.20 -7.64 -29.23
N LEU A 23 -3.28 -8.58 -29.03
CA LEU A 23 -3.14 -9.28 -27.76
C LEU A 23 -2.72 -8.33 -26.63
N ALA A 24 -1.77 -7.43 -26.89
CA ALA A 24 -1.33 -6.43 -25.93
C ALA A 24 -2.48 -5.50 -25.50
N ALA A 25 -3.29 -5.04 -26.46
CA ALA A 25 -4.45 -4.17 -26.18
C ALA A 25 -5.47 -4.84 -25.25
N ALA A 26 -5.63 -6.15 -25.32
CA ALA A 26 -6.54 -6.90 -24.45
C ALA A 26 -5.99 -7.15 -23.04
N ILE A 27 -4.66 -7.25 -22.91
CA ILE A 27 -4.00 -7.62 -21.64
C ILE A 27 -3.70 -6.40 -20.75
N LEU A 28 -3.31 -5.26 -21.34
CA LEU A 28 -2.89 -4.07 -20.61
C LEU A 28 -3.90 -3.58 -19.54
N PRO A 29 -5.22 -3.49 -19.81
CA PRO A 29 -6.17 -3.03 -18.80
C PRO A 29 -6.25 -3.97 -17.58
N ARG A 30 -6.12 -5.27 -17.79
CA ARG A 30 -6.16 -6.28 -16.73
C ARG A 30 -4.95 -6.23 -15.82
N LEU A 31 -3.77 -5.89 -16.37
CA LEU A 31 -2.54 -5.74 -15.59
C LEU A 31 -2.60 -4.58 -14.61
N GLN A 32 -3.26 -3.48 -14.95
CA GLN A 32 -3.41 -2.32 -14.07
C GLN A 32 -4.23 -2.68 -12.82
N GLY A 33 -5.33 -3.40 -12.97
CA GLY A 33 -6.12 -3.89 -11.84
C GLY A 33 -5.36 -4.86 -10.93
N ALA A 34 -4.61 -5.79 -11.52
CA ALA A 34 -3.79 -6.74 -10.76
C ALA A 34 -2.69 -6.05 -9.94
N GLN A 35 -2.06 -5.02 -10.50
CA GLN A 35 -1.06 -4.24 -9.78
C GLN A 35 -1.67 -3.47 -8.59
N ALA A 36 -2.85 -2.89 -8.74
CA ALA A 36 -3.56 -2.22 -7.64
C ALA A 36 -3.88 -3.22 -6.51
N ALA A 37 -4.40 -4.40 -6.83
CA ALA A 37 -4.69 -5.44 -5.87
C ALA A 37 -3.43 -5.92 -5.12
N THR A 38 -2.29 -6.03 -5.82
CA THR A 38 -1.01 -6.37 -5.20
C THR A 38 -0.56 -5.31 -4.19
N ARG A 39 -0.70 -4.03 -4.54
CA ARG A 39 -0.37 -2.93 -3.63
C ARG A 39 -1.31 -2.90 -2.41
N ASP A 40 -2.59 -3.17 -2.59
CA ASP A 40 -3.53 -3.26 -1.47
C ASP A 40 -3.20 -4.42 -0.53
N THR A 41 -2.82 -5.58 -1.07
CA THR A 41 -2.33 -6.71 -0.28
C THR A 41 -1.08 -6.34 0.52
N ALA A 42 -0.15 -5.62 -0.07
CA ALA A 42 1.03 -5.12 0.63
C ALA A 42 0.65 -4.16 1.78
N ARG A 43 -0.34 -3.27 1.58
CA ARG A 43 -0.85 -2.37 2.63
C ARG A 43 -1.44 -3.12 3.81
N VAL A 44 -2.24 -4.16 3.55
CA VAL A 44 -2.79 -5.02 4.62
C VAL A 44 -1.67 -5.63 5.44
N LYS A 45 -0.63 -6.15 4.79
CA LYS A 45 0.55 -6.68 5.49
C LYS A 45 1.24 -5.59 6.32
N TYR A 46 1.46 -4.42 5.78
CA TYR A 46 2.09 -3.30 6.49
C TYR A 46 1.28 -2.85 7.71
N LEU A 47 -0.05 -2.80 7.59
CA LEU A 47 -0.92 -2.51 8.73
C LEU A 47 -0.79 -3.57 9.82
N SER A 48 -0.68 -4.86 9.44
CA SER A 48 -0.45 -5.95 10.38
C SER A 48 0.90 -5.83 11.08
N ASP A 49 1.96 -5.49 10.36
CA ASP A 49 3.31 -5.31 10.92
C ASP A 49 3.34 -4.12 11.89
N ILE A 50 2.71 -2.99 11.54
CA ILE A 50 2.59 -1.81 12.41
C ILE A 50 1.76 -2.16 13.65
N SER A 51 0.65 -2.89 13.50
CA SER A 51 -0.20 -3.34 14.61
C SER A 51 0.61 -4.19 15.60
N ALA A 52 1.37 -5.16 15.10
CA ALA A 52 2.24 -6.00 15.93
C ALA A 52 3.28 -5.17 16.71
N GLY A 53 3.84 -4.14 16.10
CA GLY A 53 4.76 -3.20 16.76
C GLY A 53 4.06 -2.39 17.86
N ILE A 54 2.84 -1.91 17.61
CA ILE A 54 2.04 -1.17 18.60
C ILE A 54 1.67 -2.06 19.79
N GLU A 55 1.24 -3.30 19.54
CA GLU A 55 0.92 -4.25 20.60
C GLU A 55 2.15 -4.62 21.44
N SER A 56 3.30 -4.81 20.79
CA SER A 56 4.56 -5.06 21.50
C SER A 56 4.95 -3.87 22.37
N TYR A 57 4.78 -2.65 21.88
CA TYR A 57 4.99 -1.44 22.70
C TYR A 57 4.04 -1.40 23.89
N SER A 58 2.75 -1.66 23.65
CA SER A 58 1.73 -1.64 24.71
C SER A 58 1.98 -2.71 25.77
N ALA A 59 2.45 -3.89 25.39
CA ALA A 59 2.81 -4.95 26.32
C ALA A 59 3.95 -4.55 27.28
N VAL A 60 4.90 -3.74 26.82
CA VAL A 60 6.06 -3.28 27.63
C VAL A 60 5.73 -2.03 28.43
N LYS A 61 5.00 -1.07 27.84
CA LYS A 61 4.74 0.24 28.45
C LYS A 61 3.41 0.31 29.22
N GLY A 62 2.51 -0.65 29.03
CA GLY A 62 1.19 -0.69 29.67
C GLY A 62 0.14 0.23 29.02
N GLU A 63 0.53 0.97 27.97
CA GLU A 63 -0.35 1.89 27.25
C GLU A 63 0.03 1.96 25.77
N TYR A 64 -0.90 2.34 24.92
CA TYR A 64 -0.63 2.54 23.49
C TYR A 64 0.17 3.82 23.24
N PRO A 65 1.01 3.87 22.16
CA PRO A 65 1.83 5.02 21.84
C PRO A 65 1.00 6.32 21.78
N ALA A 66 1.37 7.31 22.58
CA ALA A 66 0.72 8.61 22.51
C ALA A 66 1.19 9.36 21.25
N TYR A 67 0.25 9.71 20.37
CA TYR A 67 0.54 10.55 19.21
C TYR A 67 0.73 11.99 19.66
N SER A 68 1.94 12.52 19.50
CA SER A 68 2.19 13.96 19.56
C SER A 68 2.48 14.47 18.16
N ALA A 69 2.07 15.71 17.86
CA ALA A 69 2.26 16.33 16.55
C ALA A 69 3.74 16.43 16.09
N SER A 70 4.69 16.23 17.00
CA SER A 70 6.12 16.26 16.75
C SER A 70 6.80 14.89 16.72
N GLY A 71 6.08 13.82 17.08
CA GLY A 71 6.62 12.46 17.09
C GLY A 71 5.76 11.53 16.26
N SER A 72 6.20 11.20 15.04
CA SER A 72 5.49 10.22 14.25
C SER A 72 5.49 8.86 14.96
N LEU A 73 4.45 8.07 14.77
CA LEU A 73 4.39 6.68 15.25
C LEU A 73 5.65 5.90 14.83
N ALA A 74 6.20 6.19 13.65
CA ALA A 74 7.46 5.66 13.17
C ALA A 74 8.62 5.91 14.14
N ASN A 75 8.77 7.14 14.66
CA ASN A 75 9.82 7.47 15.63
C ASN A 75 9.67 6.69 16.93
N ILE A 76 8.44 6.47 17.40
CA ILE A 76 8.20 5.72 18.62
C ILE A 76 8.53 4.24 18.44
N LEU A 77 8.09 3.64 17.34
CA LEU A 77 8.24 2.21 17.11
C LEU A 77 9.64 1.81 16.64
N VAL A 78 10.32 2.67 15.84
CA VAL A 78 11.61 2.37 15.24
C VAL A 78 12.77 2.92 16.07
N ASN A 79 12.73 4.18 16.50
CA ASN A 79 13.86 4.83 17.17
C ASN A 79 14.05 4.36 18.62
N GLN A 80 13.03 3.87 19.27
CA GLN A 80 13.14 3.20 20.57
C GLN A 80 13.58 1.73 20.44
N ARG A 81 13.92 1.31 19.23
CA ARG A 81 14.68 0.13 18.76
C ARG A 81 14.10 -1.26 18.99
N GLU A 82 12.92 -1.43 19.57
CA GLU A 82 12.54 -2.77 20.02
C GLU A 82 11.28 -3.30 19.40
N TYR A 83 10.48 -2.44 18.74
CA TYR A 83 9.12 -2.83 18.34
C TYR A 83 8.97 -3.04 16.84
N LEU A 84 9.72 -2.28 16.04
CA LEU A 84 9.74 -2.42 14.58
C LEU A 84 11.14 -2.14 14.05
N LYS A 85 11.64 -3.00 13.18
CA LYS A 85 12.97 -2.83 12.56
C LYS A 85 12.99 -1.63 11.61
N ASP A 86 11.94 -1.47 10.84
CA ASP A 86 11.76 -0.38 9.87
C ASP A 86 10.25 -0.07 9.76
N PHE A 87 9.91 1.20 9.57
CA PHE A 87 8.52 1.61 9.42
C PHE A 87 8.12 1.48 7.95
N PRO A 88 7.11 0.64 7.64
CA PRO A 88 6.71 0.42 6.26
C PRO A 88 6.13 1.70 5.65
N LYS A 89 6.37 1.89 4.34
CA LYS A 89 5.87 3.01 3.55
C LYS A 89 4.88 2.51 2.51
N ASP A 90 3.87 3.32 2.22
CA ASP A 90 2.92 3.00 1.14
C ASP A 90 3.66 2.85 -0.20
N PRO A 91 3.33 1.82 -1.00
CA PRO A 91 3.93 1.63 -2.32
C PRO A 91 3.72 2.79 -3.30
N VAL A 92 2.69 3.63 -3.08
CA VAL A 92 2.34 4.76 -3.96
C VAL A 92 2.42 6.08 -3.22
N LYS A 93 3.40 6.89 -3.56
CA LYS A 93 3.67 8.19 -2.92
C LYS A 93 2.79 9.37 -3.38
N THR A 94 1.82 9.19 -4.27
CA THR A 94 1.27 10.30 -5.06
C THR A 94 -0.11 10.81 -4.65
N SER A 95 -0.74 10.28 -3.62
CA SER A 95 -2.11 10.69 -3.30
C SER A 95 -2.29 11.12 -1.86
N LYS A 96 -2.66 12.37 -1.70
CA LYS A 96 -3.19 12.87 -0.43
C LYS A 96 -4.55 12.23 -0.17
N ILE A 97 -4.73 11.66 1.00
CA ILE A 97 -6.02 11.19 1.48
C ILE A 97 -6.49 12.19 2.53
N SER A 98 -7.72 12.66 2.40
CA SER A 98 -8.34 13.43 3.45
C SER A 98 -9.32 12.54 4.22
N VAL A 99 -9.05 12.36 5.50
CA VAL A 99 -9.93 11.60 6.41
C VAL A 99 -10.28 12.52 7.56
N TRP A 100 -11.59 12.72 7.78
CA TRP A 100 -12.11 13.64 8.81
C TRP A 100 -11.47 15.04 8.79
N GLY A 101 -11.29 15.62 7.59
CA GLY A 101 -10.75 16.96 7.41
C GLY A 101 -9.24 17.11 7.62
N LYS A 102 -8.52 16.02 7.88
CA LYS A 102 -7.05 16.00 7.93
C LYS A 102 -6.49 15.36 6.67
N SER A 103 -5.53 16.03 6.05
CA SER A 103 -4.79 15.48 4.90
C SER A 103 -3.69 14.58 5.40
N LEU A 104 -3.66 13.35 4.88
CA LEU A 104 -2.53 12.45 5.00
C LEU A 104 -1.57 12.74 3.85
N ASP A 105 -0.34 13.05 4.17
CA ASP A 105 0.70 13.21 3.17
C ASP A 105 1.11 11.85 2.60
N ASN A 106 1.53 11.91 1.36
CA ASN A 106 1.96 10.83 0.47
C ASN A 106 2.50 9.57 1.17
N GLY A 107 1.69 8.52 1.20
CA GLY A 107 2.16 7.19 1.54
C GLY A 107 2.26 6.89 3.03
N ASP A 108 1.63 7.68 3.90
CA ASP A 108 1.64 7.43 5.32
C ASP A 108 0.42 6.61 5.77
N PHE A 109 0.65 5.71 6.73
CA PHE A 109 -0.39 5.03 7.47
C PHE A 109 -0.88 5.92 8.60
N TRP A 110 -2.18 6.00 8.77
CA TRP A 110 -2.75 6.83 9.81
C TRP A 110 -3.02 6.04 11.08
N TYR A 111 -2.55 6.57 12.19
CA TYR A 111 -2.75 6.04 13.52
C TYR A 111 -3.64 6.98 14.32
N LEU A 112 -4.76 6.47 14.81
CA LEU A 112 -5.69 7.18 15.66
C LEU A 112 -5.80 6.49 17.01
N LEU A 113 -5.42 7.21 18.05
CA LEU A 113 -5.56 6.72 19.41
C LEU A 113 -6.95 7.05 19.94
N LEU A 114 -7.70 6.02 20.32
CA LEU A 114 -9.03 6.14 20.89
C LEU A 114 -8.89 6.26 22.41
N LYS A 115 -9.11 7.47 22.94
CA LYS A 115 -8.99 7.76 24.35
C LYS A 115 -10.33 8.24 24.92
N LYS A 116 -10.81 7.55 25.97
CA LYS A 116 -11.90 8.07 26.79
C LYS A 116 -11.32 9.08 27.79
N ALA A 117 -11.99 10.22 27.97
CA ALA A 117 -11.58 11.24 28.94
C ALA A 117 -11.36 10.60 30.34
N GLY A 118 -10.19 10.84 30.94
CA GLY A 118 -9.84 10.31 32.27
C GLY A 118 -9.36 8.85 32.32
N SER A 119 -9.24 8.17 31.19
CA SER A 119 -8.76 6.78 31.16
C SER A 119 -7.50 6.62 30.31
N PRO A 120 -6.63 5.64 30.62
CA PRO A 120 -5.54 5.26 29.71
C PRO A 120 -6.13 4.82 28.36
N SER A 121 -5.38 5.09 27.29
CA SER A 121 -5.79 4.71 25.93
C SER A 121 -5.82 3.19 25.79
N ARG A 122 -7.00 2.63 25.53
CA ARG A 122 -7.21 1.17 25.46
C ARG A 122 -7.52 0.66 24.05
N ALA A 123 -7.57 1.55 23.07
CA ALA A 123 -7.83 1.18 21.68
C ALA A 123 -7.17 2.16 20.71
N TYR A 124 -6.90 1.70 19.50
CA TYR A 124 -6.41 2.50 18.40
C TYR A 124 -7.07 2.05 17.10
N ALA A 125 -6.97 2.90 16.08
CA ALA A 125 -7.33 2.56 14.71
C ALA A 125 -6.14 2.85 13.80
N LEU A 126 -5.88 1.95 12.86
CA LEU A 126 -4.93 2.14 11.78
C LEU A 126 -5.70 2.28 10.46
N VAL A 127 -5.34 3.27 9.68
CA VAL A 127 -6.00 3.56 8.40
C VAL A 127 -4.97 3.63 7.30
N SER A 128 -5.28 3.01 6.17
CA SER A 128 -4.52 3.06 4.93
C SER A 128 -5.47 3.33 3.77
N ARG A 129 -4.91 3.75 2.65
CA ARG A 129 -5.63 3.88 1.39
C ARG A 129 -5.85 2.51 0.76
N ALA A 130 -7.00 2.30 0.08
CA ALA A 130 -7.23 1.20 -0.84
C ALA A 130 -7.35 1.74 -2.27
N GLU A 131 -6.81 1.01 -3.25
CA GLU A 131 -6.90 1.35 -4.67
C GLU A 131 -8.00 0.57 -5.39
N THR A 132 -8.26 -0.65 -4.91
CA THR A 132 -9.29 -1.55 -5.45
C THR A 132 -10.63 -1.41 -4.74
N TYR A 133 -10.85 -0.28 -4.04
CA TYR A 133 -12.10 -0.03 -3.34
C TYR A 133 -13.27 0.02 -4.33
N ASP A 134 -14.20 -0.90 -4.19
CA ASP A 134 -15.40 -0.93 -5.00
C ASP A 134 -16.36 0.17 -4.53
N LYS A 135 -16.64 1.14 -5.43
CA LYS A 135 -17.55 2.26 -5.15
C LYS A 135 -18.96 1.82 -4.74
N ALA A 136 -19.35 0.58 -5.03
CA ALA A 136 -20.63 0.01 -4.65
C ALA A 136 -20.83 -0.12 -3.14
N ASN A 137 -19.74 -0.21 -2.37
CA ASN A 137 -19.79 -0.32 -0.91
C ASN A 137 -19.64 1.03 -0.18
N ALA A 138 -19.57 2.14 -0.90
CA ALA A 138 -19.40 3.48 -0.33
C ALA A 138 -20.70 4.12 0.17
N THR A 139 -21.84 3.48 -0.03
CA THR A 139 -23.19 4.02 0.25
C THR A 139 -23.94 3.33 1.36
N SER A 140 -23.26 2.63 2.24
CA SER A 140 -23.86 2.07 3.46
C SER A 140 -23.38 2.75 4.72
#